data_11583a1744c382706113819b94b5c71a
#
_entry.id   11583a1744c382706113819b94b5c71a
#
_cell.length_a   1.000
_cell.length_b   1.000
_cell.length_c   1.000
_cell.angle_alpha   90.00
_cell.angle_beta   90.00
_cell.angle_gamma   90.00
#
_symmetry.space_group_name_H-M   'P 1'
#
loop_
_entity.id
_entity.type
_entity.pdbx_description
1 polymer ?
#
loop_
_entity_poly.entity_id
_entity_poly.type
_entity_poly.pdbx_seq_one_letter_code
_entity_poly.pdbx_strand_id
1 'polypeptide(L)'
;MDNKVIKKLFEDTRQRSLELIKNLRPEDTCIQSMEDASPIKWHLAHTSWFFEEFVIKKVKSNFKSPDPRFSYLFNSYYVQAGPRFTRSQRGL
;
A
#
# COMPACT_ATOMS: atom_id res chain seq x y z
N MET A 1 7.75 13.44 20.38
CA MET A 1 8.00 11.97 20.41
C MET A 1 9.38 11.71 19.85
N ASP A 2 10.12 10.84 20.51
CA ASP A 2 11.47 10.46 20.08
C ASP A 2 11.44 9.75 18.72
N ASN A 3 12.40 10.04 17.84
CA ASN A 3 12.52 9.40 16.54
C ASN A 3 12.66 7.87 16.62
N LYS A 4 13.31 7.37 17.67
CA LYS A 4 13.45 5.93 17.89
C LYS A 4 12.10 5.28 18.21
N VAL A 5 11.25 5.97 18.95
CA VAL A 5 9.90 5.50 19.30
C VAL A 5 9.04 5.47 18.04
N ILE A 6 9.09 6.51 17.22
CA ILE A 6 8.35 6.58 15.97
C ILE A 6 8.78 5.47 15.03
N LYS A 7 10.07 5.25 14.88
CA LYS A 7 10.62 4.18 14.03
C LYS A 7 10.13 2.81 14.48
N LYS A 8 10.16 2.55 15.79
CA LYS A 8 9.70 1.28 16.33
C LYS A 8 8.21 1.07 16.09
N LEU A 9 7.39 2.10 16.30
CA LEU A 9 5.95 2.02 16.05
C LEU A 9 5.66 1.72 14.57
N PHE A 10 6.38 2.34 13.67
CA PHE A 10 6.25 2.09 12.24
C PHE A 10 6.60 0.64 11.91
N GLU A 11 7.75 0.18 12.38
CA GLU A 11 8.22 -1.19 12.12
C GLU A 11 7.27 -2.23 12.70
N ASP A 12 6.82 -2.03 13.94
CA ASP A 12 5.89 -2.95 14.61
C ASP A 12 4.55 -3.03 13.88
N THR A 13 4.04 -1.91 13.41
CA THR A 13 2.78 -1.87 12.66
C THR A 13 2.90 -2.60 11.34
N ARG A 14 3.99 -2.38 10.61
CA ARG A 14 4.24 -3.09 9.34
C ARG A 14 4.41 -4.59 9.57
N GLN A 15 5.14 -4.97 10.61
CA GLN A 15 5.33 -6.38 10.96
C GLN A 15 4.01 -7.04 11.34
N ARG A 16 3.14 -6.35 12.07
CA ARG A 16 1.81 -6.86 12.41
C ARG A 16 0.99 -7.15 11.17
N SER A 17 1.02 -6.28 10.17
CA SER A 17 0.34 -6.51 8.91
C SER A 17 0.82 -7.79 8.23
N LEU A 18 2.13 -8.04 8.20
CA LEU A 18 2.69 -9.25 7.63
C LEU A 18 2.31 -10.50 8.42
N GLU A 19 2.26 -10.42 9.74
CA GLU A 19 1.86 -11.55 10.59
C GLU A 19 0.42 -11.98 10.35
N LEU A 20 -0.47 -11.04 10.06
CA LEU A 20 -1.87 -11.34 9.79
C LEU A 20 -2.07 -12.21 8.55
N ILE A 21 -1.13 -12.18 7.61
CA ILE A 21 -1.23 -12.90 6.34
C ILE A 21 -0.23 -14.03 6.18
N LYS A 22 0.59 -14.32 7.21
CA LYS A 22 1.71 -15.26 7.07
C LYS A 22 1.30 -16.68 6.67
N ASN A 23 0.07 -17.08 6.95
CA ASN A 23 -0.45 -18.41 6.63
C ASN A 23 -1.23 -18.45 5.31
N LEU A 24 -1.32 -17.32 4.60
CA LEU A 24 -2.01 -17.24 3.32
C LEU A 24 -1.03 -17.46 2.17
N ARG A 25 -1.50 -18.09 1.10
CA ARG A 25 -0.74 -18.17 -0.15
C ARG A 25 -0.86 -16.85 -0.90
N PRO A 26 0.08 -16.51 -1.80
CA PRO A 26 -0.01 -15.28 -2.59
C PRO A 26 -1.36 -15.13 -3.31
N GLU A 27 -1.87 -16.19 -3.91
CA GLU A 27 -3.14 -16.18 -4.63
C GLU A 27 -4.34 -15.89 -3.71
N ASP A 28 -4.26 -16.24 -2.43
CA ASP A 28 -5.34 -15.95 -1.47
C ASP A 28 -5.46 -14.45 -1.21
N THR A 29 -4.36 -13.72 -1.32
CA THR A 29 -4.34 -12.27 -1.08
C THR A 29 -4.98 -11.46 -2.19
N CYS A 30 -5.23 -12.07 -3.34
CA CYS A 30 -5.87 -11.41 -4.50
C CYS A 30 -7.39 -11.54 -4.48
N ILE A 31 -7.98 -12.27 -3.54
CA ILE A 31 -9.42 -12.48 -3.50
C ILE A 31 -10.13 -11.19 -3.12
N GLN A 32 -11.08 -10.80 -3.95
CA GLN A 32 -11.96 -9.65 -3.72
C GLN A 32 -13.35 -10.17 -3.38
N SER A 33 -13.74 -10.05 -2.11
CA SER A 33 -14.98 -10.64 -1.61
C SER A 33 -16.23 -9.97 -2.15
N MET A 34 -16.15 -8.71 -2.52
CA MET A 34 -17.22 -7.93 -3.13
C MET A 34 -16.64 -6.71 -3.82
N GLU A 35 -17.44 -6.06 -4.67
CA GLU A 35 -16.97 -4.92 -5.48
C GLU A 35 -16.45 -3.77 -4.63
N ASP A 36 -17.03 -3.53 -3.44
CA ASP A 36 -16.65 -2.44 -2.56
C ASP A 36 -15.51 -2.77 -1.60
N ALA A 37 -15.08 -4.02 -1.54
CA ALA A 37 -14.01 -4.48 -0.66
C ALA A 37 -12.75 -4.78 -1.47
N SER A 38 -11.67 -4.08 -1.18
CA SER A 38 -10.40 -4.33 -1.84
C SER A 38 -9.72 -5.57 -1.24
N PRO A 39 -8.97 -6.36 -2.03
CA PRO A 39 -8.27 -7.54 -1.52
C PRO A 39 -7.09 -7.16 -0.62
N ILE A 40 -6.65 -8.12 0.19
CA ILE A 40 -5.54 -7.92 1.14
C ILE A 40 -4.28 -7.43 0.42
N LYS A 41 -3.95 -8.01 -0.72
CA LYS A 41 -2.80 -7.59 -1.53
C LYS A 41 -2.89 -6.10 -1.87
N TRP A 42 -4.08 -5.62 -2.24
CA TRP A 42 -4.26 -4.21 -2.57
C TRP A 42 -3.97 -3.32 -1.36
N HIS A 43 -4.45 -3.69 -0.16
CA HIS A 43 -4.23 -2.89 1.05
C HIS A 43 -2.75 -2.81 1.42
N LEU A 44 -2.02 -3.91 1.32
CA LEU A 44 -0.58 -3.91 1.59
C LEU A 44 0.17 -3.02 0.59
N ALA A 45 -0.18 -3.13 -0.68
CA ALA A 45 0.42 -2.32 -1.72
C ALA A 45 0.03 -0.84 -1.59
N HIS A 46 -1.22 -0.55 -1.25
CA HIS A 46 -1.71 0.82 -1.04
C HIS A 46 -0.95 1.52 0.09
N THR A 47 -0.77 0.88 1.23
CA THR A 47 -0.04 1.48 2.34
C THR A 47 1.43 1.71 1.99
N SER A 48 2.06 0.80 1.26
CA SER A 48 3.42 0.98 0.78
C SER A 48 3.51 2.14 -0.20
N TRP A 49 2.59 2.19 -1.18
CA TRP A 49 2.51 3.29 -2.15
C TRP A 49 2.29 4.64 -1.46
N PHE A 50 1.43 4.68 -0.43
CA PHE A 50 1.17 5.93 0.30
C PHE A 50 2.45 6.51 0.89
N PHE A 51 3.26 5.69 1.55
CA PHE A 51 4.52 6.15 2.12
C PHE A 51 5.52 6.58 1.05
N GLU A 52 5.57 5.89 -0.09
CA GLU A 52 6.41 6.30 -1.22
C GLU A 52 5.98 7.68 -1.73
N GLU A 53 4.70 7.85 -2.01
CA GLU A 53 4.19 9.06 -2.66
C GLU A 53 4.23 10.29 -1.75
N PHE A 54 3.83 10.13 -0.50
CA PHE A 54 3.64 11.28 0.39
C PHE A 54 4.76 11.49 1.40
N VAL A 55 5.66 10.56 1.55
CA VAL A 55 6.78 10.67 2.51
C VAL A 55 8.12 10.55 1.81
N ILE A 56 8.42 9.41 1.21
CA ILE A 56 9.77 9.13 0.68
C ILE A 56 10.14 10.09 -0.46
N LYS A 57 9.24 10.33 -1.40
CA LYS A 57 9.50 11.27 -2.51
C LYS A 57 9.78 12.69 -2.02
N LYS A 58 9.21 13.08 -0.89
CA LYS A 58 9.41 14.42 -0.33
C LYS A 58 10.77 14.60 0.35
N VAL A 59 11.34 13.53 0.92
CA VAL A 59 12.63 13.59 1.60
C VAL A 59 13.78 13.09 0.73
N LYS A 60 13.50 12.30 -0.30
CA LYS A 60 14.48 11.81 -1.27
C LYS A 60 14.02 12.20 -2.66
N SER A 61 14.46 13.36 -3.13
CA SER A 61 14.02 13.92 -4.42
C SER A 61 14.36 13.04 -5.63
N ASN A 62 15.35 12.17 -5.50
CA ASN A 62 15.76 11.24 -6.56
C ASN A 62 15.10 9.86 -6.45
N PHE A 63 14.17 9.68 -5.50
CA PHE A 63 13.47 8.41 -5.35
C PHE A 63 12.56 8.15 -6.56
N LYS A 64 12.61 6.93 -7.06
CA LYS A 64 11.72 6.47 -8.14
C LYS A 64 10.95 5.25 -7.66
N SER A 65 9.66 5.21 -7.96
CA SER A 65 8.84 4.04 -7.66
C SER A 65 9.39 2.80 -8.37
N PRO A 66 9.31 1.61 -7.75
CA PRO A 66 9.68 0.37 -8.41
C PRO A 66 8.91 0.12 -9.71
N ASP A 67 7.67 0.62 -9.81
CA ASP A 67 6.86 0.53 -11.01
C ASP A 67 6.01 1.80 -11.13
N PRO A 68 6.08 2.52 -12.27
CA PRO A 68 5.32 3.77 -12.44
C PRO A 68 3.80 3.58 -12.44
N ARG A 69 3.31 2.34 -12.64
CA ARG A 69 1.88 2.04 -12.60
C ARG A 69 1.32 1.97 -11.18
N PHE A 70 2.17 1.92 -10.15
CA PHE A 70 1.72 1.75 -8.76
C PHE A 70 0.81 2.89 -8.31
N SER A 71 1.08 4.13 -8.74
CA SER A 71 0.22 5.26 -8.38
C SER A 71 -1.21 5.07 -8.90
N TYR A 72 -1.37 4.60 -10.13
CA TYR A 72 -2.68 4.32 -10.70
C TYR A 72 -3.36 3.14 -10.00
N LEU A 73 -2.63 2.04 -9.79
CA LEU A 73 -3.20 0.80 -9.25
C LEU A 73 -3.59 0.90 -7.78
N PHE A 74 -2.82 1.65 -6.97
CA PHE A 74 -2.94 1.61 -5.51
C PHE A 74 -3.42 2.91 -4.87
N ASN A 75 -3.69 3.95 -5.67
CA ASN A 75 -4.34 5.16 -5.19
C ASN A 75 -5.82 4.89 -4.91
N SER A 76 -6.35 5.45 -3.82
CA SER A 76 -7.76 5.28 -3.43
C SER A 76 -8.57 6.57 -3.62
N TYR A 77 -8.19 7.65 -2.93
CA TYR A 77 -8.95 8.89 -2.93
C TYR A 77 -8.15 10.11 -3.36
N TYR A 78 -6.85 9.96 -3.53
CA TYR A 78 -5.95 11.11 -3.62
C TYR A 78 -5.88 11.59 -5.07
N VAL A 79 -6.91 12.35 -5.49
CA VAL A 79 -6.99 12.87 -6.87
C VAL A 79 -5.76 13.67 -7.26
N GLN A 80 -5.08 14.30 -6.30
CA GLN A 80 -3.84 15.04 -6.54
C GLN A 80 -2.68 14.14 -6.98
N ALA A 81 -2.77 12.84 -6.68
CA ALA A 81 -1.76 11.87 -7.10
C ALA A 81 -2.04 11.28 -8.49
N GLY A 82 -3.17 11.66 -9.11
CA GLY A 82 -3.52 11.25 -10.46
C GLY A 82 -4.69 10.27 -10.53
N PRO A 83 -4.90 9.62 -11.70
CA PRO A 83 -6.00 8.68 -11.89
C PRO A 83 -5.88 7.42 -11.05
N ARG A 84 -7.02 6.75 -10.83
CA ARG A 84 -7.13 5.55 -9.97
C ARG A 84 -7.68 4.38 -10.75
N PHE A 85 -7.21 3.19 -10.41
CA PHE A 85 -7.76 1.95 -10.93
C PHE A 85 -9.12 1.63 -10.30
N THR A 86 -10.04 1.05 -11.08
CA THR A 86 -11.39 0.75 -10.64
C THR A 86 -11.41 -0.23 -9.47
N ARG A 87 -12.08 0.16 -8.36
CA ARG A 87 -12.12 -0.65 -7.12
C ARG A 87 -12.66 -2.06 -7.36
N SER A 88 -13.71 -2.20 -8.16
CA SER A 88 -14.35 -3.50 -8.40
C SER A 88 -13.45 -4.52 -9.09
N GLN A 89 -12.30 -4.09 -9.64
CA GLN A 89 -11.38 -4.96 -10.37
C GLN A 89 -10.01 -5.11 -9.69
N ARG A 90 -9.92 -4.75 -8.41
CA ARG A 90 -8.64 -4.80 -7.67
C ARG A 90 -8.15 -6.20 -7.36
N GLY A 91 -8.92 -7.24 -7.66
CA GLY A 91 -8.52 -8.63 -7.48
C GLY A 91 -7.53 -9.15 -8.52
N LEU A 92 -7.13 -8.33 -9.45
CA LEU A 92 -6.16 -8.70 -10.49
C LEU A 92 -4.75 -8.90 -9.93
#